data_8970e314f66ca1d236bb6f498608b340
#
_entry.id   8970e314f66ca1d236bb6f498608b340
#
_cell.length_a   1.000
_cell.length_b   1.000
_cell.length_c   1.000
_cell.angle_alpha   90.00
_cell.angle_beta   90.00
_cell.angle_gamma   90.00
#
_symmetry.space_group_name_H-M   'P 1'
#
loop_
_entity.id
_entity.type
_entity.pdbx_description
1 polymer ?
#
loop_
_entity_poly.entity_id
_entity_poly.type
_entity_poly.pdbx_seq_one_letter_code
_entity_poly.pdbx_strand_id
1 'polypeptide(L)'
;MKAMFLRPAPDVIKVTSWLIFYTSLSLPAYAAPERHIELEGQSNFRDVGGYLTTDGRHVKWGEVYRSGELHKLSDADVEKLDAMGIKAVANFLSEREIESRGHDRLPDGTTEIPLPMEAGILGVMAGVIQEARGTGDFSKVPVELNPEMHRVLINEGREYYATLLREIADPSNRPMVYHCSHGVHRTGTATAILLSALGVPWETVRDDYLLSNMYRKKEVDRRVNELRLLAADTFLVEPDEVDIKNIKAFYVLEPAYIDASLDEAVKQYGSMDNYIRNGLGITDKELANLREQLLEPVK
;
A
#
# COMPACT_ATOMS: atom_id res chain seq x y z
N MET A 1 70.11 42.60 64.12
CA MET A 1 70.40 42.03 62.82
C MET A 1 69.42 40.88 62.55
N LYS A 2 68.37 41.14 61.73
CA LYS A 2 67.39 40.09 61.33
C LYS A 2 67.68 39.73 59.91
N ALA A 3 68.02 38.49 59.68
CA ALA A 3 68.22 37.91 58.34
C ALA A 3 66.84 37.65 57.64
N MET A 4 66.75 38.18 56.45
CA MET A 4 65.54 38.08 55.61
C MET A 4 65.69 36.88 54.66
N PHE A 5 64.88 35.84 54.84
CA PHE A 5 64.83 34.70 53.99
C PHE A 5 63.99 35.02 52.77
N LEU A 6 64.61 34.95 51.57
CA LEU A 6 63.93 34.99 50.29
C LEU A 6 63.31 33.61 50.01
N ARG A 7 62.00 33.58 49.67
CA ARG A 7 61.30 32.37 49.16
C ARG A 7 61.52 32.27 47.68
N PRO A 8 61.72 31.04 47.11
CA PRO A 8 61.80 30.86 45.68
C PRO A 8 60.37 30.92 45.04
N ALA A 9 60.33 31.40 43.80
CA ALA A 9 59.11 31.52 43.00
C ALA A 9 58.61 30.13 42.54
N PRO A 10 57.29 29.94 42.36
CA PRO A 10 56.74 28.67 41.94
C PRO A 10 56.95 28.43 40.42
N ASP A 11 57.32 27.21 40.07
CA ASP A 11 57.49 26.73 38.71
C ASP A 11 56.20 26.86 37.90
N VAL A 12 56.25 27.50 36.73
CA VAL A 12 55.18 27.61 35.75
C VAL A 12 55.13 26.33 34.92
N ILE A 13 54.18 25.45 35.22
CA ILE A 13 53.85 24.29 34.41
C ILE A 13 53.22 24.75 33.09
N LYS A 14 53.96 24.63 32.00
CA LYS A 14 53.39 24.83 30.64
C LYS A 14 52.52 23.66 30.28
N VAL A 15 51.17 23.85 30.36
CA VAL A 15 50.19 22.91 29.83
C VAL A 15 50.12 23.12 28.34
N THR A 16 50.67 22.18 27.57
CA THR A 16 50.55 22.14 26.12
C THR A 16 49.17 21.52 25.79
N SER A 17 48.20 22.38 25.43
CA SER A 17 46.89 21.94 24.99
C SER A 17 47.00 21.33 23.57
N TRP A 18 46.82 20.02 23.48
CA TRP A 18 46.61 19.35 22.19
C TRP A 18 45.12 19.55 21.79
N LEU A 19 44.89 20.43 20.82
CA LEU A 19 43.57 20.53 20.13
C LEU A 19 43.41 19.30 19.23
N ILE A 20 42.60 18.33 19.73
CA ILE A 20 42.14 17.20 18.89
C ILE A 20 41.03 17.75 18.01
N PHE A 21 41.31 17.98 16.74
CA PHE A 21 40.29 18.22 15.71
C PHE A 21 39.53 16.91 15.43
N TYR A 22 38.32 16.79 16.01
CA TYR A 22 37.35 15.80 15.54
C TYR A 22 36.80 16.27 14.20
N THR A 23 37.34 15.77 13.11
CA THR A 23 36.67 15.82 11.83
C THR A 23 35.50 14.84 11.88
N SER A 24 34.29 15.36 12.15
CA SER A 24 33.09 14.57 11.95
C SER A 24 32.94 14.31 10.45
N LEU A 25 33.32 13.12 10.00
CA LEU A 25 32.84 12.60 8.73
C LEU A 25 31.33 12.41 8.85
N SER A 26 30.58 13.41 8.40
CA SER A 26 29.16 13.23 8.13
C SER A 26 29.05 12.28 6.92
N LEU A 27 28.76 11.01 7.17
CA LEU A 27 28.29 10.11 6.13
C LEU A 27 27.05 10.76 5.49
N PRO A 28 26.93 10.78 4.15
CA PRO A 28 25.72 11.26 3.53
C PRO A 28 24.56 10.44 4.10
N ALA A 29 23.58 11.12 4.71
CA ALA A 29 22.33 10.50 5.10
C ALA A 29 21.72 9.92 3.82
N TYR A 30 21.68 8.60 3.70
CA TYR A 30 21.01 7.92 2.61
C TYR A 30 19.52 8.23 2.80
N ALA A 31 18.98 9.12 1.96
CA ALA A 31 17.56 9.40 1.99
C ALA A 31 16.82 8.06 1.76
N ALA A 32 15.89 7.72 2.65
CA ALA A 32 15.07 6.54 2.45
C ALA A 32 14.39 6.61 1.07
N PRO A 33 14.28 5.50 0.34
CA PRO A 33 13.59 5.49 -0.94
C PRO A 33 12.18 6.08 -0.80
N GLU A 34 11.74 6.86 -1.78
CA GLU A 34 10.39 7.39 -1.80
C GLU A 34 9.41 6.26 -2.13
N ARG A 35 8.43 6.04 -1.24
CA ARG A 35 7.43 4.97 -1.42
C ARG A 35 6.52 5.23 -2.60
N HIS A 36 6.03 6.46 -2.75
CA HIS A 36 5.12 6.85 -3.82
C HIS A 36 5.89 7.02 -5.13
N ILE A 37 5.43 6.37 -6.17
CA ILE A 37 5.97 6.51 -7.52
C ILE A 37 4.95 7.32 -8.32
N GLU A 38 5.27 8.57 -8.58
CA GLU A 38 4.39 9.44 -9.37
C GLU A 38 4.31 8.94 -10.81
N LEU A 39 3.08 8.65 -11.27
CA LEU A 39 2.75 8.31 -12.64
C LEU A 39 1.65 9.26 -13.14
N GLU A 40 1.66 9.57 -14.43
CA GLU A 40 0.65 10.43 -15.06
C GLU A 40 -0.72 9.74 -15.12
N GLY A 41 -0.72 8.46 -15.45
CA GLY A 41 -1.94 7.65 -15.61
C GLY A 41 -2.44 6.97 -14.35
N GLN A 42 -1.67 6.97 -13.23
CA GLN A 42 -2.04 6.26 -12.02
C GLN A 42 -1.51 6.94 -10.76
N SER A 43 -2.42 7.33 -9.86
CA SER A 43 -2.09 8.08 -8.65
C SER A 43 -1.73 7.23 -7.42
N ASN A 44 -2.06 5.93 -7.41
CA ASN A 44 -1.94 5.06 -6.23
C ASN A 44 -0.80 4.03 -6.34
N PHE A 45 0.16 4.27 -7.24
CA PHE A 45 1.31 3.39 -7.45
C PHE A 45 2.36 3.60 -6.37
N ARG A 46 2.76 2.53 -5.69
CA ARG A 46 3.76 2.61 -4.63
C ARG A 46 4.49 1.31 -4.33
N ASP A 47 5.69 1.45 -3.76
CA ASP A 47 6.49 0.36 -3.20
C ASP A 47 5.88 -0.16 -1.89
N VAL A 48 5.90 -1.47 -1.68
CA VAL A 48 5.46 -2.14 -0.46
C VAL A 48 6.63 -2.36 0.53
N GLY A 49 7.85 -2.02 0.15
CA GLY A 49 9.07 -2.18 0.94
C GLY A 49 9.20 -1.23 2.14
N GLY A 50 10.25 -1.39 2.93
CA GLY A 50 10.66 -0.48 4.02
C GLY A 50 9.88 -0.59 5.33
N TYR A 51 8.85 -1.43 5.42
CA TYR A 51 8.10 -1.62 6.67
C TYR A 51 8.88 -2.52 7.64
N LEU A 52 8.92 -2.11 8.91
CA LEU A 52 9.56 -2.86 9.98
C LEU A 52 8.66 -4.02 10.41
N THR A 53 9.25 -5.20 10.58
CA THR A 53 8.60 -6.40 11.09
C THR A 53 8.76 -6.52 12.60
N THR A 54 7.94 -7.33 13.25
CA THR A 54 8.00 -7.57 14.70
C THR A 54 9.28 -8.27 15.16
N ASP A 55 9.99 -8.94 14.25
CA ASP A 55 11.27 -9.60 14.54
C ASP A 55 12.51 -8.72 14.23
N GLY A 56 12.30 -7.43 13.92
CA GLY A 56 13.38 -6.47 13.74
C GLY A 56 14.04 -6.48 12.36
N ARG A 57 13.42 -7.12 11.38
CA ARG A 57 13.79 -7.01 9.96
C ARG A 57 12.92 -5.94 9.27
N HIS A 58 13.19 -5.63 8.03
CA HIS A 58 12.27 -4.83 7.24
C HIS A 58 12.05 -5.43 5.85
N VAL A 59 10.92 -5.08 5.25
CA VAL A 59 10.55 -5.49 3.90
C VAL A 59 11.50 -4.82 2.91
N LYS A 60 12.08 -5.59 1.99
CA LYS A 60 12.99 -5.06 0.96
C LYS A 60 12.28 -4.06 0.06
N TRP A 61 12.97 -2.98 -0.25
CA TRP A 61 12.54 -2.01 -1.25
C TRP A 61 12.76 -2.53 -2.68
N GLY A 62 11.94 -2.05 -3.60
CA GLY A 62 12.14 -2.31 -5.03
C GLY A 62 11.72 -3.70 -5.50
N GLU A 63 11.13 -4.51 -4.65
CA GLU A 63 10.77 -5.89 -4.96
C GLU A 63 9.29 -6.05 -5.33
N VAL A 64 8.41 -5.36 -4.60
CA VAL A 64 6.97 -5.50 -4.74
C VAL A 64 6.29 -4.15 -4.71
N TYR A 65 5.44 -3.91 -5.69
CA TYR A 65 4.67 -2.67 -5.83
C TYR A 65 3.17 -2.97 -5.84
N ARG A 66 2.38 -2.00 -5.41
CA ARG A 66 0.91 -2.06 -5.52
C ARG A 66 0.38 -0.86 -6.28
N SER A 67 -0.75 -1.05 -6.99
CA SER A 67 -1.31 -0.02 -7.84
C SER A 67 -2.84 -0.10 -7.96
N GLY A 68 -3.44 0.90 -8.60
CA GLY A 68 -4.71 0.80 -9.32
C GLY A 68 -4.48 0.41 -10.78
N GLU A 69 -5.51 0.54 -11.62
CA GLU A 69 -5.49 0.15 -13.03
C GLU A 69 -4.34 0.78 -13.84
N LEU A 70 -3.74 0.00 -14.75
CA LEU A 70 -2.58 0.42 -15.53
C LEU A 70 -2.90 0.75 -16.99
N HIS A 71 -4.16 0.61 -17.44
CA HIS A 71 -4.55 0.86 -18.83
C HIS A 71 -4.43 2.34 -19.25
N LYS A 72 -4.33 3.28 -18.30
CA LYS A 72 -4.19 4.72 -18.56
C LYS A 72 -2.76 5.22 -18.49
N LEU A 73 -1.78 4.36 -18.30
CA LEU A 73 -0.38 4.78 -18.25
C LEU A 73 0.00 5.50 -19.53
N SER A 74 0.75 6.60 -19.42
CA SER A 74 1.37 7.27 -20.56
C SER A 74 2.59 6.50 -21.07
N ASP A 75 3.16 6.89 -22.20
CA ASP A 75 4.40 6.30 -22.69
C ASP A 75 5.54 6.55 -21.69
N ALA A 76 5.59 7.73 -21.09
CA ALA A 76 6.56 8.06 -20.04
C ALA A 76 6.39 7.19 -18.76
N ASP A 77 5.17 6.83 -18.40
CA ASP A 77 4.91 5.91 -17.30
C ASP A 77 5.42 4.51 -17.63
N VAL A 78 5.17 4.02 -18.85
CA VAL A 78 5.66 2.70 -19.31
C VAL A 78 7.18 2.67 -19.33
N GLU A 79 7.85 3.70 -19.85
CA GLU A 79 9.31 3.85 -19.79
C GLU A 79 9.84 3.83 -18.34
N LYS A 80 9.11 4.46 -17.42
CA LYS A 80 9.46 4.46 -15.99
C LYS A 80 9.35 3.07 -15.37
N LEU A 81 8.28 2.31 -15.70
CA LEU A 81 8.13 0.93 -15.25
C LEU A 81 9.24 0.03 -15.82
N ASP A 82 9.63 0.24 -17.09
CA ASP A 82 10.74 -0.46 -17.72
C ASP A 82 12.06 -0.16 -17.01
N ALA A 83 12.33 1.10 -16.73
CA ALA A 83 13.52 1.54 -15.97
C ALA A 83 13.56 0.98 -14.54
N MET A 84 12.39 0.72 -13.92
CA MET A 84 12.26 0.03 -12.64
C MET A 84 12.48 -1.49 -12.76
N GLY A 85 12.55 -2.02 -13.98
CA GLY A 85 12.75 -3.43 -14.26
C GLY A 85 11.58 -4.32 -13.88
N ILE A 86 10.34 -3.82 -13.97
CA ILE A 86 9.14 -4.59 -13.64
C ILE A 86 9.06 -5.84 -14.52
N LYS A 87 9.03 -7.02 -13.89
CA LYS A 87 9.03 -8.32 -14.59
C LYS A 87 7.65 -8.95 -14.70
N ALA A 88 6.80 -8.73 -13.70
CA ALA A 88 5.47 -9.32 -13.68
C ALA A 88 4.43 -8.35 -13.15
N VAL A 89 3.20 -8.49 -13.63
CA VAL A 89 2.02 -7.75 -13.17
C VAL A 89 0.90 -8.73 -12.88
N ALA A 90 0.45 -8.78 -11.62
CA ALA A 90 -0.72 -9.56 -11.21
C ALA A 90 -1.97 -8.67 -11.22
N ASN A 91 -2.93 -9.03 -12.04
CA ASN A 91 -4.14 -8.24 -12.28
C ASN A 91 -5.39 -8.93 -11.69
N PHE A 92 -6.03 -8.27 -10.71
CA PHE A 92 -7.26 -8.75 -10.08
C PHE A 92 -8.56 -8.39 -10.84
N LEU A 93 -8.46 -7.70 -11.96
CA LEU A 93 -9.65 -7.35 -12.75
C LEU A 93 -10.24 -8.60 -13.41
N SER A 94 -11.56 -8.67 -13.43
CA SER A 94 -12.27 -9.66 -14.24
C SER A 94 -12.15 -9.32 -15.73
N GLU A 95 -12.38 -10.32 -16.59
CA GLU A 95 -12.40 -10.11 -18.06
C GLU A 95 -13.37 -8.99 -18.44
N ARG A 96 -14.56 -8.97 -17.84
CA ARG A 96 -15.56 -7.91 -18.08
C ARG A 96 -15.05 -6.51 -17.68
N GLU A 97 -14.28 -6.39 -16.59
CA GLU A 97 -13.68 -5.13 -16.21
C GLU A 97 -12.60 -4.71 -17.20
N ILE A 98 -11.77 -5.64 -17.68
CA ILE A 98 -10.73 -5.38 -18.67
C ILE A 98 -11.36 -4.98 -20.02
N GLU A 99 -12.38 -5.69 -20.49
CA GLU A 99 -13.11 -5.32 -21.70
C GLU A 99 -13.71 -3.91 -21.66
N SER A 100 -14.21 -3.49 -20.47
CA SER A 100 -14.83 -2.18 -20.31
C SER A 100 -13.84 -1.03 -20.09
N ARG A 101 -12.62 -1.33 -19.60
CA ARG A 101 -11.61 -0.32 -19.20
C ARG A 101 -10.46 -0.23 -20.18
N GLY A 102 -10.04 -1.37 -20.73
CA GLY A 102 -8.84 -1.56 -21.54
C GLY A 102 -7.81 -2.46 -20.86
N HIS A 103 -6.92 -3.03 -21.67
CA HIS A 103 -5.78 -3.80 -21.20
C HIS A 103 -4.71 -2.90 -20.57
N ASP A 104 -3.94 -3.46 -19.64
CA ASP A 104 -2.81 -2.78 -19.06
C ASP A 104 -1.78 -2.37 -20.11
N ARG A 105 -1.17 -1.21 -19.94
CA ARG A 105 -0.05 -0.73 -20.73
C ARG A 105 1.23 -1.03 -19.96
N LEU A 106 2.00 -1.99 -20.45
CA LEU A 106 3.15 -2.55 -19.75
C LEU A 106 4.42 -2.47 -20.63
N PRO A 107 5.61 -2.49 -20.03
CA PRO A 107 6.85 -2.68 -20.76
C PRO A 107 6.87 -4.01 -21.53
N ASP A 108 7.58 -4.04 -22.66
CA ASP A 108 7.75 -5.24 -23.45
C ASP A 108 8.40 -6.37 -22.63
N GLY A 109 7.85 -7.57 -22.72
CA GLY A 109 8.36 -8.74 -22.00
C GLY A 109 7.88 -8.87 -20.55
N THR A 110 7.04 -7.95 -20.05
CA THR A 110 6.40 -8.10 -18.75
C THR A 110 5.45 -9.29 -18.76
N THR A 111 5.56 -10.18 -17.76
CA THR A 111 4.66 -11.33 -17.58
C THR A 111 3.35 -10.87 -16.95
N GLU A 112 2.22 -11.10 -17.61
CA GLU A 112 0.91 -10.87 -17.04
C GLU A 112 0.43 -12.12 -16.29
N ILE A 113 0.00 -11.92 -15.02
CA ILE A 113 -0.53 -12.96 -14.14
C ILE A 113 -2.01 -12.64 -13.87
N PRO A 114 -2.94 -13.21 -14.63
CA PRO A 114 -4.36 -12.96 -14.42
C PRO A 114 -4.85 -13.65 -13.14
N LEU A 115 -5.40 -12.85 -12.24
CA LEU A 115 -6.04 -13.29 -10.99
C LEU A 115 -7.48 -12.73 -10.92
N PRO A 116 -8.37 -13.07 -11.87
CA PRO A 116 -9.67 -12.43 -12.05
C PRO A 116 -10.58 -12.69 -10.85
N MET A 117 -10.69 -11.69 -9.98
CA MET A 117 -11.44 -11.80 -8.74
C MET A 117 -12.84 -11.19 -8.94
N GLU A 118 -13.80 -12.03 -9.24
CA GLU A 118 -15.22 -11.71 -9.28
C GLU A 118 -15.81 -11.91 -7.87
N ALA A 119 -15.67 -10.92 -6.99
CA ALA A 119 -16.26 -11.04 -5.67
C ALA A 119 -17.79 -10.96 -5.76
N GLY A 120 -18.49 -12.01 -5.32
CA GLY A 120 -19.94 -12.22 -5.49
C GLY A 120 -20.80 -11.06 -5.02
N ILE A 121 -20.51 -10.48 -3.84
CA ILE A 121 -21.24 -9.31 -3.34
C ILE A 121 -20.98 -8.05 -4.18
N LEU A 122 -19.80 -7.93 -4.77
CA LEU A 122 -19.49 -6.82 -5.69
C LEU A 122 -20.37 -6.92 -6.95
N GLY A 123 -20.67 -8.13 -7.40
CA GLY A 123 -21.62 -8.38 -8.50
C GLY A 123 -23.03 -7.94 -8.14
N VAL A 124 -23.51 -8.29 -6.95
CA VAL A 124 -24.87 -7.93 -6.48
C VAL A 124 -25.01 -6.41 -6.33
N MET A 125 -23.98 -5.72 -5.80
CA MET A 125 -24.01 -4.26 -5.63
C MET A 125 -23.58 -3.50 -6.89
N ALA A 126 -23.07 -4.16 -7.92
CA ALA A 126 -22.54 -3.50 -9.12
C ALA A 126 -23.61 -2.62 -9.80
N GLY A 127 -24.84 -3.11 -9.91
CA GLY A 127 -25.96 -2.35 -10.48
C GLY A 127 -26.29 -1.10 -9.67
N VAL A 128 -26.36 -1.22 -8.34
CA VAL A 128 -26.64 -0.08 -7.44
C VAL A 128 -25.54 0.96 -7.50
N ILE A 129 -24.26 0.52 -7.51
CA ILE A 129 -23.12 1.41 -7.63
C ILE A 129 -23.10 2.09 -9.02
N GLN A 130 -23.44 1.37 -10.08
CA GLN A 130 -23.48 1.91 -11.43
C GLN A 130 -24.61 2.97 -11.55
N GLU A 131 -25.79 2.68 -11.02
CA GLU A 131 -26.89 3.65 -10.95
C GLU A 131 -26.48 4.90 -10.16
N ALA A 132 -25.92 4.72 -8.97
CA ALA A 132 -25.43 5.80 -8.13
C ALA A 132 -24.36 6.66 -8.83
N ARG A 133 -23.45 6.05 -9.58
CA ARG A 133 -22.45 6.76 -10.38
C ARG A 133 -23.02 7.51 -11.57
N GLY A 134 -24.14 7.05 -12.10
CA GLY A 134 -24.85 7.67 -13.23
C GLY A 134 -25.78 8.81 -12.83
N THR A 135 -26.27 8.83 -11.60
CA THR A 135 -27.24 9.81 -11.09
C THR A 135 -26.68 10.71 -9.99
N GLY A 136 -25.55 10.34 -9.37
CA GLY A 136 -25.06 10.96 -8.14
C GLY A 136 -25.80 10.53 -6.88
N ASP A 137 -26.89 9.75 -6.99
CA ASP A 137 -27.67 9.26 -5.86
C ASP A 137 -27.03 8.05 -5.17
N PHE A 138 -26.28 8.32 -4.14
CA PHE A 138 -25.67 7.29 -3.28
C PHE A 138 -26.54 6.88 -2.08
N SER A 139 -27.80 7.33 -1.98
CA SER A 139 -28.67 7.02 -0.84
C SER A 139 -28.92 5.51 -0.65
N LYS A 140 -28.87 4.74 -1.74
CA LYS A 140 -29.03 3.28 -1.73
C LYS A 140 -27.70 2.53 -1.56
N VAL A 141 -26.56 3.21 -1.55
CA VAL A 141 -25.25 2.60 -1.30
C VAL A 141 -24.99 2.61 0.20
N PRO A 142 -24.97 1.43 0.86
CA PRO A 142 -24.75 1.37 2.30
C PRO A 142 -23.39 1.93 2.70
N VAL A 143 -23.32 2.66 3.81
CA VAL A 143 -22.04 3.15 4.36
C VAL A 143 -21.14 1.99 4.81
N GLU A 144 -21.72 0.83 5.13
CA GLU A 144 -21.04 -0.41 5.51
C GLU A 144 -20.50 -1.19 4.30
N LEU A 145 -20.74 -0.73 3.08
CA LEU A 145 -20.33 -1.47 1.88
C LEU A 145 -18.82 -1.74 1.84
N ASN A 146 -17.99 -0.73 2.16
CA ASN A 146 -16.54 -0.90 2.13
C ASN A 146 -16.01 -1.93 3.13
N PRO A 147 -16.37 -1.89 4.43
CA PRO A 147 -15.97 -2.96 5.36
C PRO A 147 -16.52 -4.33 4.94
N GLU A 148 -17.74 -4.40 4.40
CA GLU A 148 -18.30 -5.67 3.93
C GLU A 148 -17.54 -6.23 2.72
N MET A 149 -17.11 -5.38 1.80
CA MET A 149 -16.26 -5.79 0.68
C MET A 149 -14.96 -6.45 1.17
N HIS A 150 -14.33 -5.90 2.22
CA HIS A 150 -13.12 -6.48 2.80
C HIS A 150 -13.38 -7.84 3.48
N ARG A 151 -14.53 -8.03 4.16
CA ARG A 151 -14.93 -9.34 4.71
C ARG A 151 -15.13 -10.38 3.61
N VAL A 152 -15.84 -10.00 2.56
CA VAL A 152 -16.08 -10.88 1.40
C VAL A 152 -14.76 -11.29 0.75
N LEU A 153 -13.83 -10.35 0.57
CA LEU A 153 -12.53 -10.63 -0.02
C LEU A 153 -11.69 -11.62 0.79
N ILE A 154 -11.77 -11.61 2.13
CA ILE A 154 -11.15 -12.63 2.98
C ILE A 154 -11.71 -14.02 2.70
N ASN A 155 -13.01 -14.13 2.39
CA ASN A 155 -13.68 -15.40 2.15
C ASN A 155 -13.54 -15.90 0.71
N GLU A 156 -13.83 -15.04 -0.24
CA GLU A 156 -13.91 -15.42 -1.66
C GLU A 156 -12.59 -15.26 -2.41
N GLY A 157 -11.67 -14.39 -1.90
CA GLY A 157 -10.38 -14.11 -2.52
C GLY A 157 -9.25 -15.10 -2.22
N ARG A 158 -9.51 -16.16 -1.43
CA ARG A 158 -8.46 -17.02 -0.88
C ARG A 158 -7.50 -17.62 -1.90
N GLU A 159 -8.02 -18.21 -2.95
CA GLU A 159 -7.20 -18.86 -3.98
C GLU A 159 -6.31 -17.84 -4.72
N TYR A 160 -6.85 -16.67 -5.02
CA TYR A 160 -6.14 -15.61 -5.70
C TYR A 160 -5.02 -15.01 -4.81
N TYR A 161 -5.30 -14.79 -3.52
CA TYR A 161 -4.29 -14.31 -2.59
C TYR A 161 -3.20 -15.33 -2.29
N ALA A 162 -3.56 -16.63 -2.20
CA ALA A 162 -2.60 -17.70 -2.08
C ALA A 162 -1.67 -17.78 -3.30
N THR A 163 -2.23 -17.69 -4.50
CA THR A 163 -1.47 -17.64 -5.76
C THR A 163 -0.57 -16.42 -5.79
N LEU A 164 -1.08 -15.22 -5.47
CA LEU A 164 -0.28 -14.00 -5.44
C LEU A 164 0.93 -14.13 -4.50
N LEU A 165 0.75 -14.68 -3.28
CA LEU A 165 1.87 -14.86 -2.34
C LEU A 165 2.95 -15.80 -2.90
N ARG A 166 2.56 -16.86 -3.63
CA ARG A 166 3.48 -17.79 -4.28
C ARG A 166 4.22 -17.14 -5.45
N GLU A 167 3.52 -16.38 -6.28
CA GLU A 167 4.12 -15.63 -7.40
C GLU A 167 5.09 -14.55 -6.91
N ILE A 168 4.76 -13.83 -5.83
CA ILE A 168 5.66 -12.89 -5.19
C ILE A 168 6.90 -13.59 -4.60
N ALA A 169 6.76 -14.81 -4.07
CA ALA A 169 7.88 -15.56 -3.52
C ALA A 169 8.88 -16.04 -4.59
N ASP A 170 8.48 -16.11 -5.86
CA ASP A 170 9.36 -16.45 -6.97
C ASP A 170 10.22 -15.22 -7.36
N PRO A 171 11.57 -15.30 -7.23
CA PRO A 171 12.45 -14.18 -7.59
C PRO A 171 12.46 -13.87 -9.09
N SER A 172 12.02 -14.77 -9.96
CA SER A 172 11.94 -14.53 -11.41
C SER A 172 10.84 -13.52 -11.77
N ASN A 173 9.81 -13.38 -10.93
CA ASN A 173 8.69 -12.47 -11.12
C ASN A 173 8.93 -11.07 -10.54
N ARG A 174 10.05 -10.83 -9.85
CA ARG A 174 10.31 -9.56 -9.16
C ARG A 174 11.35 -8.71 -9.86
N PRO A 175 11.21 -7.40 -9.89
CA PRO A 175 10.13 -6.57 -9.30
C PRO A 175 8.75 -6.86 -9.87
N MET A 176 7.73 -6.98 -8.98
CA MET A 176 6.35 -7.30 -9.36
C MET A 176 5.39 -6.17 -8.96
N VAL A 177 4.40 -5.92 -9.80
CA VAL A 177 3.23 -5.06 -9.45
C VAL A 177 2.00 -5.95 -9.29
N TYR A 178 1.14 -5.65 -8.30
CA TYR A 178 -0.22 -6.21 -8.28
C TYR A 178 -1.24 -5.08 -8.14
N HIS A 179 -2.38 -5.24 -8.82
CA HIS A 179 -3.37 -4.18 -8.88
C HIS A 179 -4.82 -4.66 -9.06
N CYS A 180 -5.74 -3.75 -8.82
CA CYS A 180 -7.15 -3.82 -9.23
C CYS A 180 -7.56 -2.47 -9.85
N SER A 181 -8.86 -2.16 -9.91
CA SER A 181 -9.31 -0.90 -10.53
C SER A 181 -8.79 0.38 -9.84
N HIS A 182 -8.88 0.47 -8.52
CA HIS A 182 -8.48 1.68 -7.78
C HIS A 182 -7.29 1.45 -6.83
N GLY A 183 -6.80 0.21 -6.75
CA GLY A 183 -5.74 -0.15 -5.81
C GLY A 183 -6.18 -0.08 -4.34
N VAL A 184 -7.47 -0.26 -4.04
CA VAL A 184 -8.06 -0.06 -2.71
C VAL A 184 -8.54 -1.37 -2.08
N HIS A 185 -9.58 -2.03 -2.64
CA HIS A 185 -10.19 -3.20 -1.99
C HIS A 185 -9.38 -4.47 -2.23
N ARG A 186 -9.44 -5.08 -3.44
CA ARG A 186 -8.70 -6.31 -3.76
C ARG A 186 -7.19 -6.16 -3.49
N THR A 187 -6.61 -5.07 -3.99
CA THR A 187 -5.21 -4.72 -3.76
C THR A 187 -4.91 -4.40 -2.29
N GLY A 188 -5.81 -3.68 -1.59
CA GLY A 188 -5.63 -3.36 -0.17
C GLY A 188 -5.64 -4.60 0.72
N THR A 189 -6.60 -5.51 0.50
CA THR A 189 -6.66 -6.80 1.20
C THR A 189 -5.43 -7.67 0.89
N ALA A 190 -5.00 -7.73 -0.39
CA ALA A 190 -3.76 -8.42 -0.78
C ALA A 190 -2.54 -7.88 -0.02
N THR A 191 -2.41 -6.54 0.06
CA THR A 191 -1.31 -5.90 0.81
C THR A 191 -1.38 -6.22 2.30
N ALA A 192 -2.58 -6.18 2.89
CA ALA A 192 -2.77 -6.51 4.30
C ALA A 192 -2.34 -7.96 4.59
N ILE A 193 -2.70 -8.89 3.73
CA ILE A 193 -2.29 -10.30 3.84
C ILE A 193 -0.77 -10.44 3.67
N LEU A 194 -0.17 -9.84 2.64
CA LEU A 194 1.27 -9.89 2.37
C LEU A 194 2.08 -9.32 3.53
N LEU A 195 1.77 -8.11 3.99
CA LEU A 195 2.50 -7.48 5.09
C LEU A 195 2.33 -8.26 6.40
N SER A 196 1.14 -8.82 6.67
CA SER A 196 0.92 -9.70 7.82
C SER A 196 1.74 -11.01 7.70
N ALA A 197 1.80 -11.62 6.50
CA ALA A 197 2.63 -12.79 6.24
C ALA A 197 4.12 -12.52 6.48
N LEU A 198 4.57 -11.31 6.22
CA LEU A 198 5.94 -10.86 6.47
C LEU A 198 6.19 -10.48 7.95
N GLY A 199 5.15 -10.39 8.77
CA GLY A 199 5.26 -10.06 10.20
C GLY A 199 5.26 -8.56 10.50
N VAL A 200 4.74 -7.74 9.60
CA VAL A 200 4.53 -6.30 9.84
C VAL A 200 3.36 -6.12 10.82
N PRO A 201 3.47 -5.24 11.85
CA PRO A 201 2.38 -4.94 12.78
C PRO A 201 1.12 -4.42 12.08
N TRP A 202 -0.06 -4.81 12.59
CA TRP A 202 -1.34 -4.44 11.95
C TRP A 202 -1.58 -2.93 11.86
N GLU A 203 -1.12 -2.17 12.85
CA GLU A 203 -1.20 -0.71 12.82
C GLU A 203 -0.49 -0.13 11.59
N THR A 204 0.69 -0.66 11.27
CA THR A 204 1.46 -0.28 10.06
C THR A 204 0.75 -0.73 8.77
N VAL A 205 0.13 -1.90 8.78
CA VAL A 205 -0.70 -2.40 7.64
C VAL A 205 -1.87 -1.44 7.38
N ARG A 206 -2.55 -1.02 8.44
CA ARG A 206 -3.64 -0.03 8.39
C ARG A 206 -3.17 1.31 7.84
N ASP A 207 -2.00 1.78 8.30
CA ASP A 207 -1.41 3.04 7.85
C ASP A 207 -1.07 2.98 6.35
N ASP A 208 -0.50 1.87 5.84
CA ASP A 208 -0.30 1.70 4.40
C ASP A 208 -1.62 1.78 3.62
N TYR A 209 -2.67 1.13 4.11
CA TYR A 209 -3.98 1.19 3.45
C TYR A 209 -4.48 2.63 3.32
N LEU A 210 -4.34 3.42 4.39
CA LEU A 210 -4.79 4.82 4.45
C LEU A 210 -3.95 5.77 3.59
N LEU A 211 -2.70 5.41 3.21
CA LEU A 211 -1.92 6.19 2.24
C LEU A 211 -2.66 6.39 0.92
N SER A 212 -3.58 5.49 0.56
CA SER A 212 -4.41 5.66 -0.63
C SER A 212 -5.30 6.90 -0.60
N ASN A 213 -5.69 7.40 0.60
CA ASN A 213 -6.40 8.68 0.72
C ASN A 213 -5.51 9.86 0.33
N MET A 214 -4.22 9.80 0.69
CA MET A 214 -3.25 10.85 0.36
C MET A 214 -2.92 10.83 -1.13
N TYR A 215 -2.53 9.68 -1.67
CA TYR A 215 -2.09 9.58 -3.06
C TYR A 215 -3.22 9.80 -4.07
N ARG A 216 -4.43 9.37 -3.75
CA ARG A 216 -5.62 9.53 -4.60
C ARG A 216 -6.43 10.80 -4.30
N LYS A 217 -5.97 11.65 -3.37
CA LYS A 217 -6.75 12.80 -2.90
C LYS A 217 -7.34 13.64 -4.03
N LYS A 218 -6.50 14.03 -5.00
CA LYS A 218 -6.93 14.87 -6.13
C LYS A 218 -8.00 14.17 -7.00
N GLU A 219 -7.82 12.87 -7.25
CA GLU A 219 -8.79 12.06 -7.99
C GLU A 219 -10.12 11.92 -7.22
N VAL A 220 -10.04 11.60 -5.92
CA VAL A 220 -11.21 11.41 -5.06
C VAL A 220 -11.97 12.72 -4.89
N ASP A 221 -11.29 13.83 -4.59
CA ASP A 221 -11.92 15.14 -4.44
C ASP A 221 -12.66 15.56 -5.72
N ARG A 222 -12.02 15.37 -6.88
CA ARG A 222 -12.64 15.62 -8.19
C ARG A 222 -13.88 14.75 -8.37
N ARG A 223 -13.78 13.44 -8.10
CA ARG A 223 -14.88 12.50 -8.29
C ARG A 223 -16.07 12.78 -7.36
N VAL A 224 -15.79 13.05 -6.09
CA VAL A 224 -16.82 13.43 -5.10
C VAL A 224 -17.54 14.70 -5.53
N ASN A 225 -16.82 15.71 -6.05
CA ASN A 225 -17.42 16.93 -6.53
C ASN A 225 -18.27 16.71 -7.81
N GLU A 226 -17.78 15.92 -8.77
CA GLU A 226 -18.55 15.54 -9.97
C GLU A 226 -19.88 14.87 -9.60
N LEU A 227 -19.84 13.91 -8.67
CA LEU A 227 -21.03 13.21 -8.21
C LEU A 227 -21.99 14.11 -7.42
N ARG A 228 -21.46 15.06 -6.65
CA ARG A 228 -22.26 16.08 -5.96
C ARG A 228 -23.02 16.95 -6.96
N LEU A 229 -22.34 17.43 -8.00
CA LEU A 229 -22.96 18.26 -9.06
C LEU A 229 -24.00 17.45 -9.83
N LEU A 230 -23.73 16.20 -10.14
CA LEU A 230 -24.66 15.29 -10.81
C LEU A 230 -25.91 15.04 -9.96
N ALA A 231 -25.73 14.82 -8.66
CA ALA A 231 -26.85 14.66 -7.71
C ALA A 231 -27.69 15.95 -7.62
N ALA A 232 -27.06 17.13 -7.58
CA ALA A 232 -27.74 18.41 -7.58
C ALA A 232 -28.65 18.58 -8.80
N ASP A 233 -28.15 18.26 -9.98
CA ASP A 233 -28.92 18.26 -11.24
C ASP A 233 -30.03 17.22 -11.22
N THR A 234 -29.77 16.01 -10.75
CA THR A 234 -30.74 14.90 -10.67
C THR A 234 -31.91 15.23 -9.74
N PHE A 235 -31.65 15.88 -8.59
CA PHE A 235 -32.66 16.20 -7.58
C PHE A 235 -33.18 17.63 -7.68
N LEU A 236 -32.70 18.44 -8.62
CA LEU A 236 -33.06 19.86 -8.81
C LEU A 236 -32.88 20.68 -7.53
N VAL A 237 -31.73 20.52 -6.87
CA VAL A 237 -31.33 21.26 -5.66
C VAL A 237 -30.01 21.97 -5.88
N GLU A 238 -29.66 22.92 -5.01
CA GLU A 238 -28.34 23.55 -5.07
C GLU A 238 -27.24 22.54 -4.63
N PRO A 239 -26.02 22.61 -5.21
CA PRO A 239 -24.95 21.65 -4.90
C PRO A 239 -24.54 21.57 -3.43
N ASP A 240 -24.72 22.63 -2.65
CA ASP A 240 -24.43 22.68 -1.22
C ASP A 240 -25.54 22.04 -0.36
N GLU A 241 -26.72 21.80 -0.91
CA GLU A 241 -27.80 21.06 -0.26
C GLU A 241 -27.66 19.52 -0.40
N VAL A 242 -26.79 19.05 -1.29
CA VAL A 242 -26.56 17.60 -1.50
C VAL A 242 -25.84 16.97 -0.31
N ASP A 243 -26.46 15.97 0.32
CA ASP A 243 -25.79 15.14 1.32
C ASP A 243 -24.77 14.20 0.65
N ILE A 244 -23.48 14.48 0.85
CA ILE A 244 -22.37 13.72 0.28
C ILE A 244 -21.82 12.63 1.22
N LYS A 245 -22.51 12.33 2.33
CA LYS A 245 -22.05 11.35 3.34
C LYS A 245 -21.78 9.99 2.71
N ASN A 246 -22.74 9.42 1.99
CA ASN A 246 -22.60 8.11 1.36
C ASN A 246 -21.60 8.13 0.20
N ILE A 247 -21.51 9.25 -0.54
CA ILE A 247 -20.48 9.43 -1.57
C ILE A 247 -19.08 9.37 -0.92
N LYS A 248 -18.88 10.13 0.16
CA LYS A 248 -17.62 10.12 0.90
C LYS A 248 -17.33 8.74 1.50
N ALA A 249 -18.29 8.10 2.14
CA ALA A 249 -18.12 6.75 2.70
C ALA A 249 -17.68 5.73 1.64
N PHE A 250 -18.05 5.93 0.38
CA PHE A 250 -17.65 5.06 -0.71
C PHE A 250 -16.21 5.35 -1.23
N TYR A 251 -15.76 6.61 -1.26
CA TYR A 251 -14.50 7.01 -1.90
C TYR A 251 -13.36 7.32 -0.94
N VAL A 252 -13.66 7.74 0.29
CA VAL A 252 -12.67 8.08 1.33
C VAL A 252 -12.54 6.90 2.28
N LEU A 253 -11.30 6.45 2.50
CA LEU A 253 -11.03 5.26 3.30
C LEU A 253 -10.96 5.58 4.78
N GLU A 254 -11.54 4.68 5.58
CA GLU A 254 -11.46 4.70 7.04
C GLU A 254 -10.72 3.48 7.57
N PRO A 255 -10.07 3.56 8.75
CA PRO A 255 -9.38 2.44 9.36
C PRO A 255 -10.24 1.18 9.46
N ALA A 256 -11.51 1.34 9.84
CA ALA A 256 -12.48 0.26 10.00
C ALA A 256 -12.69 -0.58 8.73
N TYR A 257 -12.38 -0.04 7.54
CA TYR A 257 -12.60 -0.77 6.30
C TYR A 257 -11.61 -1.93 6.17
N ILE A 258 -10.31 -1.67 6.34
CA ILE A 258 -9.31 -2.73 6.28
C ILE A 258 -9.32 -3.58 7.56
N ASP A 259 -9.71 -3.02 8.72
CA ASP A 259 -9.86 -3.76 9.97
C ASP A 259 -10.91 -4.88 9.83
N ALA A 260 -11.93 -4.68 9.01
CA ALA A 260 -12.92 -5.72 8.70
C ALA A 260 -12.31 -6.98 8.07
N SER A 261 -11.16 -6.87 7.39
CA SER A 261 -10.39 -8.03 6.90
C SER A 261 -9.78 -8.82 8.07
N LEU A 262 -9.19 -8.11 9.04
CA LEU A 262 -8.62 -8.74 10.24
C LEU A 262 -9.72 -9.39 11.08
N ASP A 263 -10.81 -8.67 11.33
CA ASP A 263 -11.94 -9.14 12.13
C ASP A 263 -12.54 -10.42 11.54
N GLU A 264 -12.70 -10.49 10.21
CA GLU A 264 -13.24 -11.68 9.55
C GLU A 264 -12.23 -12.84 9.59
N ALA A 265 -10.93 -12.59 9.40
CA ALA A 265 -9.90 -13.60 9.55
C ALA A 265 -9.82 -14.15 10.99
N VAL A 266 -9.90 -13.27 12.00
CA VAL A 266 -9.94 -13.65 13.42
C VAL A 266 -11.19 -14.45 13.75
N LYS A 267 -12.35 -14.02 13.28
CA LYS A 267 -13.64 -14.69 13.49
C LYS A 267 -13.64 -16.13 12.97
N GLN A 268 -13.04 -16.38 11.79
CA GLN A 268 -13.08 -17.69 11.16
C GLN A 268 -11.90 -18.60 11.52
N TYR A 269 -10.72 -18.02 11.73
CA TYR A 269 -9.45 -18.76 11.90
C TYR A 269 -8.74 -18.45 13.22
N GLY A 270 -9.25 -17.53 14.03
CA GLY A 270 -8.66 -17.13 15.31
C GLY A 270 -7.53 -16.10 15.21
N SER A 271 -6.89 -15.96 14.03
CA SER A 271 -5.86 -14.94 13.77
C SER A 271 -5.62 -14.78 12.26
N MET A 272 -4.98 -13.68 11.87
CA MET A 272 -4.51 -13.48 10.48
C MET A 272 -3.42 -14.52 10.11
N ASP A 273 -2.53 -14.89 11.01
CA ASP A 273 -1.52 -15.94 10.77
C ASP A 273 -2.18 -17.30 10.49
N ASN A 274 -3.18 -17.69 11.28
CA ASN A 274 -3.96 -18.89 11.01
C ASN A 274 -4.76 -18.82 9.70
N TYR A 275 -5.28 -17.65 9.34
CA TYR A 275 -5.93 -17.44 8.04
C TYR A 275 -4.94 -17.68 6.89
N ILE A 276 -3.73 -17.13 6.98
CA ILE A 276 -2.68 -17.33 5.96
C ILE A 276 -2.34 -18.82 5.84
N ARG A 277 -2.18 -19.54 6.95
CA ARG A 277 -1.82 -20.97 6.97
C ARG A 277 -2.97 -21.88 6.56
N ASN A 278 -4.10 -21.73 7.23
CA ASN A 278 -5.22 -22.67 7.10
C ASN A 278 -6.28 -22.19 6.11
N GLY A 279 -6.49 -20.91 6.01
CA GLY A 279 -7.45 -20.30 5.08
C GLY A 279 -6.92 -20.24 3.66
N LEU A 280 -5.68 -19.76 3.49
CA LEU A 280 -5.00 -19.69 2.18
C LEU A 280 -4.23 -20.97 1.85
N GLY A 281 -3.97 -21.85 2.80
CA GLY A 281 -3.19 -23.05 2.60
C GLY A 281 -1.70 -22.76 2.31
N ILE A 282 -1.15 -21.68 2.87
CA ILE A 282 0.28 -21.38 2.76
C ILE A 282 1.04 -22.21 3.80
N THR A 283 1.86 -23.13 3.35
CA THR A 283 2.67 -23.98 4.21
C THR A 283 3.76 -23.19 4.95
N ASP A 284 4.26 -23.72 6.07
CA ASP A 284 5.39 -23.12 6.79
C ASP A 284 6.62 -22.93 5.92
N LYS A 285 6.86 -23.85 4.98
CA LYS A 285 7.97 -23.76 4.03
C LYS A 285 7.78 -22.61 3.04
N GLU A 286 6.58 -22.44 2.49
CA GLU A 286 6.25 -21.33 1.56
C GLU A 286 6.35 -20.00 2.30
N LEU A 287 5.84 -19.90 3.53
CA LEU A 287 5.91 -18.71 4.35
C LEU A 287 7.36 -18.34 4.72
N ALA A 288 8.18 -19.36 5.09
CA ALA A 288 9.60 -19.15 5.35
C ALA A 288 10.35 -18.66 4.10
N ASN A 289 10.08 -19.26 2.94
CA ASN A 289 10.64 -18.80 1.66
C ASN A 289 10.24 -17.36 1.34
N LEU A 290 8.96 -17.01 1.45
CA LEU A 290 8.47 -15.64 1.22
C LEU A 290 9.22 -14.63 2.10
N ARG A 291 9.39 -14.95 3.39
CA ARG A 291 10.13 -14.11 4.35
C ARG A 291 11.63 -14.03 4.03
N GLU A 292 12.26 -15.10 3.62
CA GLU A 292 13.67 -15.10 3.19
C GLU A 292 13.89 -14.24 1.95
N GLN A 293 12.97 -14.32 1.00
CA GLN A 293 13.05 -13.57 -0.25
C GLN A 293 12.83 -12.07 -0.04
N LEU A 294 11.90 -11.67 0.83
CA LEU A 294 11.41 -10.29 0.93
C LEU A 294 11.88 -9.53 2.17
N LEU A 295 12.53 -10.18 3.14
CA LEU A 295 13.00 -9.50 4.35
C LEU A 295 14.53 -9.39 4.36
N GLU A 296 15.01 -8.27 4.91
CA GLU A 296 16.42 -8.04 5.16
C GLU A 296 16.65 -7.46 6.58
N PRO A 297 17.84 -7.65 7.18
CA PRO A 297 18.19 -7.04 8.45
C PRO A 297 18.16 -5.52 8.37
N VAL A 298 17.79 -4.85 9.46
CA VAL A 298 17.98 -3.40 9.61
C VAL A 298 19.48 -3.14 9.63
N LYS A 299 19.97 -2.29 8.74
CA LYS A 299 21.38 -1.88 8.63
C LYS A 299 21.73 -0.81 9.66
#